data_d179569e80159614fdbb0fc8e146038e
#
_entry.id   d179569e80159614fdbb0fc8e146038e
#
_cell.length_a   1.000
_cell.length_b   1.000
_cell.length_c   1.000
_cell.angle_alpha   90.00
_cell.angle_beta   90.00
_cell.angle_gamma   90.00
#
_symmetry.space_group_name_H-M   'P 1'
#
loop_
_entity.id
_entity.type
_entity.pdbx_description
1 polymer ?
#
loop_
_entity_poly.entity_id
_entity_poly.type
_entity_poly.pdbx_seq_one_letter_code
_entity_poly.pdbx_strand_id
1 'polypeptide(L)'
;MVTMSSLVSARRLEQVRQHYQSHAKEPPSYTALILKAVAAVIRQHPELNRAIIGPPFFRRIVKFDRCDLNVAVEKSLPNIPGHAYAPTIRNVDKKTLAEITTELKYYAQCTEENDRHFALYMRILRYVPWPFAAAILNLPSWIPSLWARHRGGGCWVNAPSKSGADLVFTIWPWPVTFSFGVVKTRPFAVGDDVVAEPTIPLLMVFDRRLMGGGHAGRIFADFRRLIEEADF
;
A
#
# COMPACT_ATOMS: atom_id res chain seq x y z
N MET A 1 16.84 5.62 -1.08
CA MET A 1 15.64 5.05 -1.74
C MET A 1 15.88 5.02 -3.24
N VAL A 2 15.37 4.00 -3.92
CA VAL A 2 15.41 3.87 -5.39
C VAL A 2 13.99 3.57 -5.86
N THR A 3 13.64 4.06 -7.04
CA THR A 3 12.31 3.94 -7.61
C THR A 3 12.35 3.15 -8.91
N MET A 4 11.37 2.28 -9.09
CA MET A 4 11.06 1.59 -10.34
C MET A 4 9.61 1.88 -10.71
N SER A 5 9.34 2.13 -11.99
CA SER A 5 7.99 2.39 -12.48
C SER A 5 7.74 1.67 -13.80
N SER A 6 6.49 1.33 -14.07
CA SER A 6 6.05 0.75 -15.33
C SER A 6 4.58 1.06 -15.57
N LEU A 7 4.20 1.18 -16.83
CA LEU A 7 2.81 1.19 -17.26
C LEU A 7 2.45 -0.23 -17.69
N VAL A 8 1.35 -0.78 -17.16
CA VAL A 8 0.92 -2.16 -17.46
C VAL A 8 -0.55 -2.19 -17.86
N SER A 9 -0.97 -3.26 -18.55
CA SER A 9 -2.38 -3.48 -18.87
C SER A 9 -3.19 -3.75 -17.59
N ALA A 10 -4.34 -3.09 -17.46
CA ALA A 10 -5.31 -3.30 -16.40
C ALA A 10 -6.52 -4.14 -16.87
N ARG A 11 -6.49 -4.70 -18.08
CA ARG A 11 -7.61 -5.43 -18.69
C ARG A 11 -8.11 -6.57 -17.79
N ARG A 12 -7.19 -7.35 -17.22
CA ARG A 12 -7.56 -8.46 -16.33
C ARG A 12 -8.17 -7.99 -15.02
N LEU A 13 -7.65 -6.89 -14.45
CA LEU A 13 -8.24 -6.28 -13.25
C LEU A 13 -9.67 -5.81 -13.53
N GLU A 14 -9.93 -5.19 -14.70
CA GLU A 14 -11.28 -4.81 -15.10
C GLU A 14 -12.20 -6.00 -15.28
N GLN A 15 -11.72 -7.10 -15.87
CA GLN A 15 -12.49 -8.34 -16.00
C GLN A 15 -12.88 -8.91 -14.63
N VAL A 16 -11.96 -8.91 -13.65
CA VAL A 16 -12.27 -9.34 -12.28
C VAL A 16 -13.37 -8.44 -11.69
N ARG A 17 -13.28 -7.13 -11.84
CA ARG A 17 -14.29 -6.19 -11.31
C ARG A 17 -15.65 -6.38 -11.98
N GLN A 18 -15.68 -6.55 -13.30
CA GLN A 18 -16.90 -6.82 -14.06
C GLN A 18 -17.55 -8.14 -13.65
N HIS A 19 -16.74 -9.18 -13.38
CA HIS A 19 -17.24 -10.45 -12.88
C HIS A 19 -17.97 -10.31 -11.54
N TYR A 20 -17.45 -9.49 -10.61
CA TYR A 20 -18.16 -9.20 -9.36
C TYR A 20 -19.48 -8.47 -9.62
N GLN A 21 -19.49 -7.48 -10.49
CA GLN A 21 -20.70 -6.73 -10.85
C GLN A 21 -21.78 -7.63 -11.49
N SER A 22 -21.40 -8.52 -12.40
CA SER A 22 -22.34 -9.45 -13.05
C SER A 22 -23.03 -10.42 -12.09
N HIS A 23 -22.42 -10.68 -10.92
CA HIS A 23 -22.98 -11.52 -9.87
C HIS A 23 -23.68 -10.70 -8.76
N ALA A 24 -24.06 -9.47 -9.04
CA ALA A 24 -24.69 -8.54 -8.08
C ALA A 24 -23.88 -8.33 -6.79
N LYS A 25 -22.56 -8.51 -6.88
CA LYS A 25 -21.59 -8.27 -5.79
C LYS A 25 -20.92 -6.92 -6.01
N GLU A 26 -20.57 -6.30 -4.91
CA GLU A 26 -19.81 -5.07 -5.00
C GLU A 26 -18.42 -5.34 -5.60
N PRO A 27 -18.00 -4.59 -6.66
CA PRO A 27 -16.70 -4.79 -7.27
C PRO A 27 -15.59 -4.36 -6.28
N PRO A 28 -14.50 -5.15 -6.19
CA PRO A 28 -13.37 -4.78 -5.35
C PRO A 28 -12.76 -3.47 -5.82
N SER A 29 -12.29 -2.65 -4.88
CA SER A 29 -11.54 -1.44 -5.22
C SER A 29 -10.19 -1.81 -5.82
N TYR A 30 -9.62 -0.93 -6.66
CA TYR A 30 -8.25 -1.14 -7.15
C TYR A 30 -7.26 -1.28 -6.00
N THR A 31 -7.44 -0.52 -4.92
CA THR A 31 -6.61 -0.64 -3.71
C THR A 31 -6.67 -2.05 -3.13
N ALA A 32 -7.85 -2.70 -3.10
CA ALA A 32 -7.98 -4.06 -2.60
C ALA A 32 -7.26 -5.08 -3.51
N LEU A 33 -7.37 -4.91 -4.83
CA LEU A 33 -6.66 -5.75 -5.81
C LEU A 33 -5.14 -5.60 -5.68
N ILE A 34 -4.64 -4.38 -5.56
CA ILE A 34 -3.20 -4.11 -5.37
C ILE A 34 -2.70 -4.65 -4.04
N LEU A 35 -3.45 -4.49 -2.94
CA LEU A 35 -3.10 -5.08 -1.64
C LEU A 35 -2.97 -6.61 -1.73
N LYS A 36 -3.88 -7.26 -2.44
CA LYS A 36 -3.85 -8.72 -2.64
C LYS A 36 -2.64 -9.13 -3.48
N ALA A 37 -2.33 -8.41 -4.56
CA ALA A 37 -1.15 -8.64 -5.37
C ALA A 37 0.15 -8.44 -4.57
N VAL A 38 0.26 -7.37 -3.77
CA VAL A 38 1.42 -7.13 -2.90
C VAL A 38 1.57 -8.25 -1.87
N ALA A 39 0.47 -8.75 -1.30
CA ALA A 39 0.52 -9.89 -0.39
C ALA A 39 1.01 -11.17 -1.09
N ALA A 40 0.63 -11.41 -2.35
CA ALA A 40 1.14 -12.51 -3.15
C ALA A 40 2.65 -12.37 -3.44
N VAL A 41 3.10 -11.15 -3.78
CA VAL A 41 4.54 -10.84 -3.94
C VAL A 41 5.32 -11.11 -2.64
N ILE A 42 4.80 -10.71 -1.48
CA ILE A 42 5.46 -10.96 -0.19
C ILE A 42 5.55 -12.47 0.10
N ARG A 43 4.57 -13.28 -0.31
CA ARG A 43 4.64 -14.74 -0.17
C ARG A 43 5.74 -15.34 -1.04
N GLN A 44 5.95 -14.83 -2.25
CA GLN A 44 7.03 -15.25 -3.16
C GLN A 44 8.40 -14.73 -2.71
N HIS A 45 8.43 -13.54 -2.10
CA HIS A 45 9.62 -12.80 -1.68
C HIS A 45 9.52 -12.36 -0.21
N PRO A 46 9.63 -13.30 0.77
CA PRO A 46 9.43 -12.98 2.19
C PRO A 46 10.42 -11.96 2.76
N GLU A 47 11.54 -11.73 2.08
CA GLU A 47 12.53 -10.71 2.42
C GLU A 47 12.02 -9.28 2.24
N LEU A 48 10.94 -9.05 1.49
CA LEU A 48 10.26 -7.75 1.41
C LEU A 48 9.67 -7.32 2.76
N ASN A 49 9.28 -8.29 3.58
CA ASN A 49 8.63 -8.02 4.85
C ASN A 49 9.64 -7.77 5.97
N ARG A 50 10.56 -6.82 5.73
CA ARG A 50 11.62 -6.41 6.66
C ARG A 50 11.61 -4.89 6.82
N ALA A 51 12.11 -4.42 7.97
CA ALA A 51 12.37 -2.99 8.20
C ALA A 51 13.66 -2.80 9.00
N ILE A 52 14.26 -1.61 8.87
CA ILE A 52 15.40 -1.20 9.66
C ILE A 52 14.88 -0.43 10.86
N ILE A 53 14.95 -1.02 12.05
CA ILE A 53 14.34 -0.50 13.28
C ILE A 53 15.40 -0.38 14.36
N GLY A 54 15.34 0.67 15.15
CA GLY A 54 16.21 0.93 16.29
C GLY A 54 16.62 2.39 16.38
N PRO A 55 17.11 2.82 17.54
CA PRO A 55 17.65 4.16 17.71
C PRO A 55 18.89 4.37 16.80
N PRO A 56 19.33 5.61 16.56
CA PRO A 56 20.30 5.93 15.49
C PRO A 56 21.56 5.06 15.42
N PHE A 57 22.13 4.68 16.53
CA PHE A 57 23.38 3.89 16.55
C PHE A 57 23.17 2.38 16.74
N PHE A 58 21.92 1.92 16.98
CA PHE A 58 21.57 0.52 17.26
C PHE A 58 20.48 0.00 16.34
N ARG A 59 20.51 0.41 15.07
CA ARG A 59 19.57 -0.04 14.05
C ARG A 59 19.87 -1.48 13.64
N ARG A 60 18.79 -2.27 13.52
CA ARG A 60 18.86 -3.66 13.06
C ARG A 60 17.77 -3.94 12.03
N ILE A 61 18.01 -4.94 11.18
CA ILE A 61 17.01 -5.44 10.27
C ILE A 61 16.08 -6.37 11.07
N VAL A 62 14.78 -6.07 11.03
CA VAL A 62 13.73 -6.86 11.67
C VAL A 62 12.88 -7.45 10.55
N LYS A 63 12.64 -8.77 10.60
CA LYS A 63 11.74 -9.49 9.71
C LYS A 63 10.38 -9.67 10.42
N PHE A 64 9.30 -9.54 9.65
CA PHE A 64 7.95 -9.76 10.13
C PHE A 64 7.37 -11.02 9.48
N ASP A 65 6.70 -11.87 10.30
CA ASP A 65 6.14 -13.13 9.82
C ASP A 65 4.71 -12.97 9.28
N ARG A 66 4.00 -11.92 9.71
CA ARG A 66 2.64 -11.63 9.26
C ARG A 66 2.67 -10.76 8.03
N CYS A 67 1.79 -11.04 7.09
CA CYS A 67 1.55 -10.18 5.92
C CYS A 67 0.59 -9.04 6.31
N ASP A 68 1.07 -8.14 7.15
CA ASP A 68 0.34 -6.95 7.60
C ASP A 68 0.76 -5.76 6.73
N LEU A 69 -0.16 -5.22 5.96
CA LEU A 69 0.10 -4.11 5.03
C LEU A 69 -0.50 -2.81 5.55
N ASN A 70 0.29 -1.77 5.51
CA ASN A 70 -0.20 -0.43 5.77
C ASN A 70 -0.66 0.22 4.47
N VAL A 71 -1.75 0.96 4.51
CA VAL A 71 -2.35 1.59 3.33
C VAL A 71 -2.75 3.02 3.62
N ALA A 72 -2.53 3.92 2.67
CA ALA A 72 -3.00 5.29 2.77
C ALA A 72 -4.51 5.35 2.46
N VAL A 73 -5.28 5.88 3.39
CA VAL A 73 -6.71 6.14 3.24
C VAL A 73 -6.95 7.63 3.43
N GLU A 74 -7.55 8.26 2.44
CA GLU A 74 -7.92 9.67 2.52
C GLU A 74 -9.16 9.84 3.40
N LYS A 75 -9.11 10.81 4.31
CA LYS A 75 -10.22 11.19 5.18
C LYS A 75 -10.53 12.67 5.03
N SER A 76 -11.78 13.00 4.97
CA SER A 76 -12.25 14.38 5.07
C SER A 76 -12.59 14.67 6.53
N LEU A 77 -11.77 15.50 7.18
CA LEU A 77 -12.02 15.99 8.53
C LEU A 77 -12.59 17.41 8.46
N PRO A 78 -13.45 17.83 9.42
CA PRO A 78 -14.14 19.11 9.36
C PRO A 78 -13.24 20.33 9.13
N ASN A 79 -12.00 20.30 9.64
CA ASN A 79 -11.05 21.41 9.54
C ASN A 79 -9.76 21.07 8.77
N ILE A 80 -9.65 19.86 8.23
CA ILE A 80 -8.45 19.38 7.52
C ILE A 80 -8.91 18.51 6.34
N PRO A 81 -9.24 19.14 5.20
CA PRO A 81 -9.61 18.38 4.01
C PRO A 81 -8.39 17.57 3.50
N GLY A 82 -8.64 16.36 3.02
CA GLY A 82 -7.60 15.52 2.42
C GLY A 82 -6.57 14.96 3.40
N HIS A 83 -6.94 14.77 4.67
CA HIS A 83 -6.05 14.15 5.66
C HIS A 83 -5.80 12.67 5.32
N ALA A 84 -4.53 12.28 5.28
CA ALA A 84 -4.15 10.89 5.05
C ALA A 84 -4.04 10.14 6.38
N TYR A 85 -4.90 9.14 6.57
CA TYR A 85 -4.79 8.16 7.64
C TYR A 85 -4.16 6.88 7.10
N ALA A 86 -3.29 6.26 7.87
CA ALA A 86 -2.52 5.10 7.45
C ALA A 86 -2.80 3.88 8.34
N PRO A 87 -3.98 3.24 8.22
CA PRO A 87 -4.31 2.03 8.94
C PRO A 87 -3.48 0.83 8.47
N THR A 88 -3.43 -0.20 9.31
CA THR A 88 -2.80 -1.47 8.98
C THR A 88 -3.87 -2.54 8.76
N ILE A 89 -3.92 -3.09 7.55
CA ILE A 89 -4.74 -4.26 7.23
C ILE A 89 -3.94 -5.50 7.61
N ARG A 90 -4.50 -6.31 8.50
CA ARG A 90 -3.82 -7.48 9.07
C ARG A 90 -4.03 -8.72 8.22
N ASN A 91 -2.98 -9.57 8.10
CA ASN A 91 -3.02 -10.86 7.43
C ASN A 91 -3.68 -10.79 6.04
N VAL A 92 -3.25 -9.84 5.20
CA VAL A 92 -3.85 -9.58 3.87
C VAL A 92 -3.80 -10.82 2.98
N ASP A 93 -2.76 -11.64 3.12
CA ASP A 93 -2.59 -12.92 2.41
C ASP A 93 -3.75 -13.90 2.63
N LYS A 94 -4.35 -13.88 3.84
CA LYS A 94 -5.43 -14.80 4.25
C LYS A 94 -6.83 -14.25 3.96
N LYS A 95 -6.96 -12.97 3.64
CA LYS A 95 -8.25 -12.30 3.41
C LYS A 95 -8.69 -12.42 1.96
N THR A 96 -10.00 -12.50 1.77
CA THR A 96 -10.64 -12.37 0.46
C THR A 96 -10.67 -10.91 0.01
N LEU A 97 -10.86 -10.67 -1.29
CA LEU A 97 -11.02 -9.32 -1.82
C LEU A 97 -12.22 -8.57 -1.21
N ALA A 98 -13.30 -9.30 -0.89
CA ALA A 98 -14.49 -8.72 -0.25
C ALA A 98 -14.17 -8.22 1.16
N GLU A 99 -13.47 -9.02 1.97
CA GLU A 99 -13.05 -8.63 3.32
C GLU A 99 -12.12 -7.43 3.31
N ILE A 100 -11.14 -7.41 2.40
CA ILE A 100 -10.22 -6.27 2.24
C ILE A 100 -10.99 -5.01 1.83
N THR A 101 -11.94 -5.13 0.88
CA THR A 101 -12.75 -4.00 0.42
C THR A 101 -13.61 -3.44 1.55
N THR A 102 -14.23 -4.30 2.35
CA THR A 102 -15.04 -3.91 3.52
C THR A 102 -14.19 -3.19 4.57
N GLU A 103 -12.99 -3.71 4.86
CA GLU A 103 -12.08 -3.11 5.84
C GLU A 103 -11.55 -1.75 5.36
N LEU A 104 -11.24 -1.60 4.07
CA LEU A 104 -10.86 -0.31 3.48
C LEU A 104 -11.97 0.73 3.60
N LYS A 105 -13.22 0.33 3.38
CA LYS A 105 -14.39 1.21 3.58
C LYS A 105 -14.56 1.61 5.03
N TYR A 106 -14.44 0.63 5.94
CA TYR A 106 -14.46 0.92 7.37
C TYR A 106 -13.45 2.01 7.73
N TYR A 107 -12.19 1.86 7.30
CA TYR A 107 -11.17 2.87 7.59
C TYR A 107 -11.40 4.21 6.90
N ALA A 108 -12.02 4.24 5.73
CA ALA A 108 -12.40 5.48 5.07
C ALA A 108 -13.50 6.25 5.83
N GLN A 109 -14.38 5.52 6.53
CA GLN A 109 -15.53 6.08 7.24
C GLN A 109 -15.35 6.14 8.76
N CYS A 110 -14.31 5.50 9.33
CA CYS A 110 -14.12 5.44 10.77
C CYS A 110 -13.97 6.85 11.38
N THR A 111 -14.47 7.01 12.61
CA THR A 111 -14.43 8.25 13.38
C THR A 111 -13.66 8.04 14.68
N GLU A 112 -13.41 9.12 15.44
CA GLU A 112 -12.80 9.04 16.76
C GLU A 112 -13.65 8.23 17.76
N GLU A 113 -14.95 8.07 17.50
CA GLU A 113 -15.87 7.34 18.37
C GLU A 113 -15.82 5.83 18.15
N ASN A 114 -15.62 5.39 16.90
CA ASN A 114 -15.72 3.97 16.52
C ASN A 114 -14.37 3.30 16.27
N ASP A 115 -13.25 4.04 16.19
CA ASP A 115 -11.91 3.48 16.02
C ASP A 115 -10.92 4.05 17.04
N ARG A 116 -10.46 3.18 17.95
CA ARG A 116 -9.54 3.55 19.05
C ARG A 116 -8.15 3.99 18.55
N HIS A 117 -7.67 3.43 17.45
CA HIS A 117 -6.37 3.81 16.89
C HIS A 117 -6.44 5.17 16.22
N PHE A 118 -7.50 5.43 15.49
CA PHE A 118 -7.77 6.73 14.90
C PHE A 118 -7.99 7.79 15.99
N ALA A 119 -8.76 7.49 17.04
CA ALA A 119 -8.96 8.37 18.19
C ALA A 119 -7.64 8.72 18.88
N LEU A 120 -6.77 7.74 19.13
CA LEU A 120 -5.45 7.98 19.73
C LEU A 120 -4.59 8.86 18.83
N TYR A 121 -4.55 8.58 17.53
CA TYR A 121 -3.80 9.36 16.56
C TYR A 121 -4.26 10.84 16.54
N MET A 122 -5.58 11.07 16.50
CA MET A 122 -6.16 12.41 16.50
C MET A 122 -5.91 13.16 17.83
N ARG A 123 -5.98 12.45 18.98
CA ARG A 123 -5.64 13.04 20.28
C ARG A 123 -4.18 13.50 20.35
N ILE A 124 -3.25 12.70 19.83
CA ILE A 124 -1.83 13.09 19.77
C ILE A 124 -1.67 14.35 18.93
N LEU A 125 -2.26 14.40 17.74
CA LEU A 125 -2.16 15.56 16.85
C LEU A 125 -2.81 16.83 17.42
N ARG A 126 -3.90 16.69 18.17
CA ARG A 126 -4.69 17.83 18.68
C ARG A 126 -4.14 18.42 19.98
N TYR A 127 -3.68 17.57 20.90
CA TYR A 127 -3.36 17.99 22.26
C TYR A 127 -1.89 17.94 22.62
N VAL A 128 -1.06 17.24 21.84
CA VAL A 128 0.36 17.12 22.12
C VAL A 128 1.14 18.15 21.29
N PRO A 129 1.97 19.02 21.92
CA PRO A 129 2.82 19.94 21.18
C PRO A 129 3.68 19.24 20.13
N TRP A 130 3.86 19.87 18.96
CA TRP A 130 4.47 19.25 17.79
C TRP A 130 5.76 18.46 18.03
N PRO A 131 6.77 18.95 18.79
CA PRO A 131 8.00 18.17 18.99
C PRO A 131 7.76 16.83 19.69
N PHE A 132 6.85 16.81 20.69
CA PHE A 132 6.50 15.60 21.41
C PHE A 132 5.58 14.69 20.58
N ALA A 133 4.64 15.25 19.84
CA ALA A 133 3.81 14.51 18.90
C ALA A 133 4.67 13.79 17.84
N ALA A 134 5.62 14.51 17.25
CA ALA A 134 6.57 13.95 16.30
C ALA A 134 7.41 12.82 16.93
N ALA A 135 7.89 12.97 18.16
CA ALA A 135 8.63 11.94 18.89
C ALA A 135 7.76 10.69 19.11
N ILE A 136 6.53 10.86 19.61
CA ILE A 136 5.59 9.76 19.86
C ILE A 136 5.25 9.02 18.56
N LEU A 137 4.93 9.74 17.48
CA LEU A 137 4.60 9.14 16.18
C LEU A 137 5.80 8.45 15.52
N ASN A 138 7.03 8.82 15.87
CA ASN A 138 8.24 8.16 15.42
C ASN A 138 8.71 7.00 16.32
N LEU A 139 8.17 6.86 17.52
CA LEU A 139 8.55 5.79 18.45
C LEU A 139 8.51 4.37 17.83
N PRO A 140 7.53 4.03 16.95
CA PRO A 140 7.56 2.77 16.23
C PRO A 140 8.82 2.50 15.41
N SER A 141 9.51 3.55 14.93
CA SER A 141 10.78 3.39 14.21
C SER A 141 11.94 2.89 15.09
N TRP A 142 11.78 2.91 16.40
CA TRP A 142 12.80 2.50 17.36
C TRP A 142 12.49 1.16 18.02
N ILE A 143 11.22 0.79 18.11
CA ILE A 143 10.73 -0.38 18.85
C ILE A 143 9.99 -1.34 17.93
N PRO A 144 10.52 -2.57 17.68
CA PRO A 144 9.93 -3.51 16.72
C PRO A 144 8.48 -3.91 17.02
N SER A 145 8.12 -4.08 18.29
CA SER A 145 6.75 -4.43 18.69
C SER A 145 5.76 -3.29 18.40
N LEU A 146 6.18 -2.05 18.60
CA LEU A 146 5.37 -0.88 18.23
C LEU A 146 5.27 -0.72 16.71
N TRP A 147 6.35 -1.00 15.97
CA TRP A 147 6.30 -1.04 14.51
C TRP A 147 5.26 -2.05 14.04
N ALA A 148 5.37 -3.31 14.44
CA ALA A 148 4.42 -4.35 14.08
C ALA A 148 2.97 -4.00 14.46
N ARG A 149 2.79 -3.33 15.62
CA ARG A 149 1.46 -2.94 16.10
C ARG A 149 0.85 -1.78 15.31
N HIS A 150 1.63 -0.77 14.93
CA HIS A 150 1.11 0.49 14.37
C HIS A 150 1.42 0.69 12.89
N ARG A 151 2.44 0.00 12.36
CA ARG A 151 2.89 0.12 10.97
C ARG A 151 2.84 -1.20 10.18
N GLY A 152 2.43 -2.30 10.83
CA GLY A 152 2.35 -3.60 10.18
C GLY A 152 3.72 -4.19 9.83
N GLY A 153 3.92 -4.55 8.56
CA GLY A 153 5.15 -5.14 8.06
C GLY A 153 6.12 -4.13 7.44
N GLY A 154 6.94 -4.63 6.51
CA GLY A 154 7.93 -3.84 5.77
C GLY A 154 7.37 -3.06 4.58
N CYS A 155 6.12 -3.27 4.20
CA CYS A 155 5.54 -2.72 3.00
C CYS A 155 4.37 -1.77 3.27
N TRP A 156 4.30 -0.74 2.45
CA TRP A 156 3.19 0.20 2.37
C TRP A 156 2.57 0.19 0.98
N VAL A 157 1.25 0.35 0.91
CA VAL A 157 0.52 0.58 -0.34
C VAL A 157 -0.02 2.00 -0.35
N ASN A 158 0.35 2.77 -1.37
CA ASN A 158 -0.13 4.13 -1.60
C ASN A 158 -1.08 4.15 -2.80
N ALA A 159 -2.26 4.75 -2.63
CA ALA A 159 -3.34 4.74 -3.61
C ALA A 159 -3.74 6.17 -4.05
N PRO A 160 -2.88 6.92 -4.75
CA PRO A 160 -3.18 8.28 -5.20
C PRO A 160 -4.17 8.34 -6.37
N SER A 161 -4.66 7.21 -6.85
CA SER A 161 -5.54 7.10 -8.01
C SER A 161 -6.81 7.97 -7.93
N LYS A 162 -7.31 8.26 -6.72
CA LYS A 162 -8.47 9.14 -6.52
C LYS A 162 -8.20 10.60 -6.88
N SER A 163 -6.97 11.06 -6.78
CA SER A 163 -6.58 12.42 -7.14
C SER A 163 -6.26 12.61 -8.63
N GLY A 164 -6.44 11.56 -9.45
CA GLY A 164 -6.15 11.62 -10.88
C GLY A 164 -4.66 11.59 -11.23
N ALA A 165 -3.79 11.43 -10.24
CA ALA A 165 -2.35 11.35 -10.46
C ALA A 165 -1.95 10.03 -11.11
N ASP A 166 -1.06 10.09 -12.08
CA ASP A 166 -0.50 8.89 -12.71
C ASP A 166 0.61 8.27 -11.84
N LEU A 167 1.45 9.08 -11.20
CA LEU A 167 2.51 8.59 -10.31
C LEU A 167 2.65 9.52 -9.10
N VAL A 168 2.79 8.92 -7.92
CA VAL A 168 3.13 9.63 -6.68
C VAL A 168 4.25 8.90 -5.97
N PHE A 169 5.33 9.61 -5.73
CA PHE A 169 6.50 9.09 -5.04
C PHE A 169 6.34 9.33 -3.54
N THR A 170 6.32 8.26 -2.76
CA THR A 170 6.23 8.33 -1.30
C THR A 170 7.51 7.80 -0.68
N ILE A 171 8.17 8.64 0.12
CA ILE A 171 9.47 8.30 0.72
C ILE A 171 9.32 8.30 2.24
N TRP A 172 8.61 7.38 2.82
CA TRP A 172 8.56 7.31 4.29
C TRP A 172 7.39 6.49 4.84
N PRO A 173 7.55 5.95 6.02
CA PRO A 173 8.75 5.46 6.72
C PRO A 173 9.09 4.02 6.36
N TRP A 174 8.25 3.39 5.51
CA TRP A 174 8.39 1.99 5.12
C TRP A 174 9.52 1.83 4.13
N PRO A 175 10.31 0.75 4.28
CA PRO A 175 11.42 0.48 3.38
C PRO A 175 11.00 0.08 1.97
N VAL A 176 9.77 -0.44 1.80
CA VAL A 176 9.21 -0.74 0.49
C VAL A 176 7.83 -0.12 0.38
N THR A 177 7.62 0.63 -0.69
CA THR A 177 6.33 1.23 -1.01
C THR A 177 5.89 0.76 -2.39
N PHE A 178 4.68 0.22 -2.47
CA PHE A 178 3.99 -0.02 -3.73
C PHE A 178 2.95 1.08 -3.93
N SER A 179 2.97 1.69 -5.10
CA SER A 179 2.04 2.75 -5.46
C SER A 179 1.46 2.47 -6.84
N PHE A 180 0.23 2.93 -7.09
CA PHE A 180 -0.41 2.82 -8.37
C PHE A 180 -1.17 4.10 -8.70
N GLY A 181 -1.19 4.43 -10.00
CA GLY A 181 -1.90 5.60 -10.49
C GLY A 181 -3.32 5.30 -10.94
N VAL A 182 -3.92 6.29 -11.58
CA VAL A 182 -5.29 6.17 -12.09
C VAL A 182 -5.33 5.23 -13.29
N VAL A 183 -6.33 4.35 -13.29
CA VAL A 183 -6.64 3.51 -14.46
C VAL A 183 -7.30 4.37 -15.53
N LYS A 184 -6.68 4.41 -16.70
CA LYS A 184 -7.16 5.16 -17.90
C LYS A 184 -6.92 4.34 -19.15
N THR A 185 -7.77 4.53 -20.15
CA THR A 185 -7.49 4.04 -21.50
C THR A 185 -6.38 4.88 -22.13
N ARG A 186 -5.29 4.22 -22.54
CA ARG A 186 -4.13 4.84 -23.18
C ARG A 186 -3.71 4.04 -24.40
N PRO A 187 -3.02 4.67 -25.39
CA PRO A 187 -2.31 3.91 -26.42
C PRO A 187 -1.32 2.96 -25.77
N PHE A 188 -1.41 1.67 -26.11
CA PHE A 188 -0.58 0.62 -25.53
C PHE A 188 -0.16 -0.36 -26.62
N ALA A 189 1.13 -0.70 -26.66
CA ALA A 189 1.66 -1.65 -27.64
C ALA A 189 1.32 -3.08 -27.24
N VAL A 190 0.69 -3.82 -28.13
CA VAL A 190 0.38 -5.24 -28.00
C VAL A 190 0.93 -5.95 -29.26
N GLY A 191 2.07 -6.64 -29.11
CA GLY A 191 2.83 -7.09 -30.27
C GLY A 191 3.32 -5.92 -31.10
N ASP A 192 2.99 -5.92 -32.40
CA ASP A 192 3.34 -4.86 -33.36
C ASP A 192 2.26 -3.78 -33.51
N ASP A 193 1.12 -3.92 -32.83
CA ASP A 193 -0.01 -3.03 -32.91
C ASP A 193 -0.06 -2.06 -31.72
N VAL A 194 -0.64 -0.87 -31.95
CA VAL A 194 -0.97 0.11 -30.89
C VAL A 194 -2.48 0.12 -30.72
N VAL A 195 -2.94 -0.30 -29.53
CA VAL A 195 -4.36 -0.40 -29.21
C VAL A 195 -4.75 0.56 -28.08
N ALA A 196 -6.03 0.92 -28.01
CA ALA A 196 -6.59 1.62 -26.85
C ALA A 196 -6.83 0.60 -25.72
N GLU A 197 -6.02 0.65 -24.68
CA GLU A 197 -6.00 -0.34 -23.59
C GLU A 197 -6.23 0.34 -22.24
N PRO A 198 -7.07 -0.22 -21.33
CA PRO A 198 -7.07 0.20 -19.94
C PRO A 198 -5.71 -0.13 -19.31
N THR A 199 -5.02 0.89 -18.85
CA THR A 199 -3.68 0.78 -18.29
C THR A 199 -3.63 1.33 -16.87
N ILE A 200 -2.72 0.80 -16.06
CA ILE A 200 -2.45 1.24 -14.70
C ILE A 200 -0.94 1.50 -14.55
N PRO A 201 -0.53 2.70 -14.13
CA PRO A 201 0.85 2.97 -13.75
C PRO A 201 1.16 2.30 -12.40
N LEU A 202 2.25 1.57 -12.34
CA LEU A 202 2.77 0.92 -11.14
C LEU A 202 4.10 1.53 -10.74
N LEU A 203 4.33 1.63 -9.45
CA LEU A 203 5.55 2.15 -8.88
C LEU A 203 5.96 1.32 -7.67
N MET A 204 7.25 1.03 -7.55
CA MET A 204 7.85 0.47 -6.34
C MET A 204 9.03 1.35 -5.91
N VAL A 205 9.00 1.82 -4.68
CA VAL A 205 10.13 2.51 -4.03
C VAL A 205 10.71 1.57 -2.99
N PHE A 206 12.04 1.43 -2.96
CA PHE A 206 12.68 0.53 -2.01
C PHE A 206 13.98 1.11 -1.44
N ASP A 207 14.32 0.65 -0.23
CA ASP A 207 15.55 1.01 0.45
C ASP A 207 16.70 0.10 0.02
N ARG A 208 17.72 0.67 -0.63
CA ARG A 208 18.91 -0.08 -1.09
C ARG A 208 19.71 -0.74 0.03
N ARG A 209 19.50 -0.36 1.28
CA ARG A 209 20.14 -1.00 2.42
C ARG A 209 19.56 -2.39 2.70
N LEU A 210 18.33 -2.67 2.24
CA LEU A 210 17.63 -3.95 2.42
C LEU A 210 17.74 -4.88 1.22
N MET A 211 17.85 -4.33 0.01
CA MET A 211 17.95 -5.14 -1.21
C MET A 211 18.71 -4.43 -2.33
N GLY A 212 19.40 -5.20 -3.14
CA GLY A 212 20.08 -4.72 -4.35
C GLY A 212 19.11 -4.48 -5.50
N GLY A 213 19.48 -3.60 -6.46
CA GLY A 213 18.63 -3.21 -7.59
C GLY A 213 18.20 -4.37 -8.48
N GLY A 214 19.08 -5.33 -8.77
CA GLY A 214 18.73 -6.50 -9.60
C GLY A 214 17.70 -7.41 -8.93
N HIS A 215 17.79 -7.58 -7.61
CA HIS A 215 16.79 -8.33 -6.85
C HIS A 215 15.46 -7.59 -6.81
N ALA A 216 15.47 -6.28 -6.52
CA ALA A 216 14.28 -5.44 -6.55
C ALA A 216 13.62 -5.44 -7.94
N GLY A 217 14.41 -5.51 -9.03
CA GLY A 217 13.90 -5.63 -10.40
C GLY A 217 13.12 -6.91 -10.65
N ARG A 218 13.59 -8.06 -10.13
CA ARG A 218 12.85 -9.33 -10.21
C ARG A 218 11.52 -9.26 -9.45
N ILE A 219 11.56 -8.75 -8.22
CA ILE A 219 10.36 -8.54 -7.40
C ILE A 219 9.34 -7.64 -8.11
N PHE A 220 9.82 -6.55 -8.71
CA PHE A 220 8.94 -5.63 -9.45
C PHE A 220 8.37 -6.28 -10.73
N ALA A 221 9.13 -7.14 -11.40
CA ALA A 221 8.64 -7.91 -12.54
C ALA A 221 7.53 -8.89 -12.12
N ASP A 222 7.69 -9.60 -11.00
CA ASP A 222 6.65 -10.48 -10.46
C ASP A 222 5.40 -9.70 -10.03
N PHE A 223 5.58 -8.53 -9.42
CA PHE A 223 4.45 -7.65 -9.08
C PHE A 223 3.67 -7.20 -10.32
N ARG A 224 4.38 -6.79 -11.38
CA ARG A 224 3.76 -6.42 -12.67
C ARG A 224 2.97 -7.59 -13.26
N ARG A 225 3.59 -8.77 -13.34
CA ARG A 225 2.97 -9.98 -13.89
C ARG A 225 1.69 -10.33 -13.14
N LEU A 226 1.70 -10.33 -11.79
CA LEU A 226 0.51 -10.59 -10.98
C LEU A 226 -0.63 -9.60 -11.25
N ILE A 227 -0.31 -8.33 -11.52
CA ILE A 227 -1.32 -7.32 -11.87
C ILE A 227 -1.86 -7.55 -13.28
N GLU A 228 -1.01 -7.85 -14.25
CA GLU A 228 -1.40 -8.10 -15.66
C GLU A 228 -2.23 -9.37 -15.80
N GLU A 229 -1.92 -10.42 -15.03
CA GLU A 229 -2.64 -11.70 -15.03
C GLU A 229 -3.83 -11.73 -14.07
N ALA A 230 -3.86 -10.83 -13.08
CA ALA A 230 -4.80 -10.80 -11.95
C ALA A 230 -4.83 -12.13 -11.16
N ASP A 231 -3.65 -12.77 -11.02
CA ASP A 231 -3.46 -14.05 -10.35
C ASP A 231 -2.88 -13.84 -8.92
N PHE A 232 -3.79 -13.70 -7.91
CA PHE A 232 -3.42 -13.46 -6.51
C PHE A 232 -4.50 -13.83 -5.48
#